data_88279b5f7c944b98aa17e2269ca95359
#
_entry.id   88279b5f7c944b98aa17e2269ca95359
#
_cell.length_a   1.000
_cell.length_b   1.000
_cell.length_c   1.000
_cell.angle_alpha   90.00
_cell.angle_beta   90.00
_cell.angle_gamma   90.00
#
_symmetry.space_group_name_H-M   'P 1'
#
loop_
_entity.id
_entity.type
_entity.pdbx_description
1 polymer ?
#
loop_
_entity_poly.entity_id
_entity_poly.type
_entity_poly.pdbx_seq_one_letter_code
_entity_poly.pdbx_strand_id
1 'polypeptide(L)'
;MKAVVWIVVLFAAAVGIVLTSGIYTGNVYIVVGQVMMRVNLHAFILGLVLFVVTLYFLIKFIVGLMNIPARMQRFGTARKGRQAAVALNSAGLAFFEGRFEKAEQEAAKVLENKEAGDNRNLALMLGAHAADQMENFELRDHYLKDIEKLPNKQQLSRYLLLAESALGRRDYPTALENLNAAARIHPNLSRLARLQLRYAFDHGDA
;
A
#
# COMPACT_ATOMS: atom_id res chain seq x y z
N MET A 1 -22.12 -14.60 -7.53
CA MET A 1 -23.18 -14.19 -6.61
C MET A 1 -24.55 -13.99 -7.25
N LYS A 2 -24.67 -13.33 -8.42
CA LYS A 2 -25.96 -13.16 -9.13
C LYS A 2 -26.63 -14.49 -9.51
N ALA A 3 -25.86 -15.47 -9.97
CA ALA A 3 -26.39 -16.79 -10.36
C ALA A 3 -27.06 -17.55 -9.19
N VAL A 4 -26.50 -17.50 -8.00
CA VAL A 4 -27.05 -18.17 -6.81
C VAL A 4 -28.38 -17.52 -6.37
N VAL A 5 -28.47 -16.19 -6.47
CA VAL A 5 -29.72 -15.47 -6.19
C VAL A 5 -30.81 -15.87 -7.22
N TRP A 6 -30.48 -16.00 -8.48
CA TRP A 6 -31.39 -16.44 -9.52
C TRP A 6 -31.87 -17.88 -9.31
N ILE A 7 -30.98 -18.78 -8.86
CA ILE A 7 -31.35 -20.18 -8.54
C ILE A 7 -32.32 -20.21 -7.37
N VAL A 8 -32.08 -19.43 -6.32
CA VAL A 8 -33.00 -19.35 -5.16
C VAL A 8 -34.36 -18.77 -5.57
N VAL A 9 -34.38 -17.74 -6.39
CA VAL A 9 -35.63 -17.12 -6.90
C VAL A 9 -36.41 -18.10 -7.79
N LEU A 10 -35.74 -18.79 -8.72
CA LEU A 10 -36.35 -19.80 -9.58
C LEU A 10 -36.94 -20.98 -8.74
N PHE A 11 -36.20 -21.43 -7.73
CA PHE A 11 -36.66 -22.47 -6.84
C PHE A 11 -37.85 -22.02 -6.00
N ALA A 12 -37.85 -20.82 -5.44
CA ALA A 12 -38.95 -20.23 -4.72
C ALA A 12 -40.20 -20.05 -5.59
N ALA A 13 -40.02 -19.62 -6.86
CA ALA A 13 -41.11 -19.50 -7.83
C ALA A 13 -41.72 -20.87 -8.18
N ALA A 14 -40.89 -21.89 -8.43
CA ALA A 14 -41.36 -23.25 -8.71
C ALA A 14 -42.18 -23.82 -7.56
N VAL A 15 -41.71 -23.62 -6.32
CA VAL A 15 -42.43 -24.04 -5.09
C VAL A 15 -43.75 -23.25 -4.94
N GLY A 16 -43.76 -21.95 -5.21
CA GLY A 16 -44.97 -21.14 -5.19
C GLY A 16 -46.04 -21.64 -6.18
N ILE A 17 -45.65 -22.03 -7.38
CA ILE A 17 -46.54 -22.60 -8.41
C ILE A 17 -47.13 -23.93 -7.91
N VAL A 18 -46.33 -24.80 -7.28
CA VAL A 18 -46.80 -26.08 -6.75
C VAL A 18 -47.77 -25.89 -5.57
N LEU A 19 -47.54 -24.92 -4.72
CA LEU A 19 -48.41 -24.61 -3.58
C LEU A 19 -49.76 -23.99 -4.02
N THR A 20 -49.77 -23.22 -5.10
CA THR A 20 -51.01 -22.60 -5.59
C THR A 20 -51.84 -23.51 -6.52
N SER A 21 -51.24 -24.52 -7.12
CA SER A 21 -51.95 -25.39 -8.08
C SER A 21 -52.99 -26.34 -7.47
N GLY A 22 -53.04 -26.49 -6.14
CA GLY A 22 -54.13 -27.21 -5.43
C GLY A 22 -54.42 -28.67 -5.85
N ILE A 23 -53.67 -29.21 -6.81
CA ILE A 23 -54.03 -30.44 -7.55
C ILE A 23 -53.58 -31.71 -6.86
N TYR A 24 -52.67 -31.64 -5.86
CA TYR A 24 -52.14 -32.81 -5.21
C TYR A 24 -52.24 -32.74 -3.67
N THR A 25 -53.25 -33.41 -3.11
CA THR A 25 -53.30 -33.82 -1.69
C THR A 25 -52.48 -35.09 -1.51
N GLY A 26 -51.18 -35.00 -1.63
CA GLY A 26 -50.25 -36.11 -1.42
C GLY A 26 -49.66 -36.10 -0.01
N ASN A 27 -49.40 -37.29 0.54
CA ASN A 27 -48.63 -37.44 1.76
C ASN A 27 -47.25 -37.98 1.41
N VAL A 28 -46.20 -37.38 1.98
CA VAL A 28 -44.84 -37.91 1.89
C VAL A 28 -44.59 -38.86 3.04
N TYR A 29 -44.19 -40.08 2.72
CA TYR A 29 -43.80 -41.09 3.70
C TYR A 29 -42.27 -41.05 3.83
N ILE A 30 -41.77 -40.62 4.96
CA ILE A 30 -40.36 -40.67 5.28
C ILE A 30 -40.12 -41.90 6.14
N VAL A 31 -39.35 -42.85 5.60
CA VAL A 31 -38.96 -44.07 6.32
C VAL A 31 -37.54 -43.90 6.83
N VAL A 32 -37.40 -43.83 8.14
CA VAL A 32 -36.10 -43.80 8.82
C VAL A 32 -35.99 -45.03 9.71
N GLY A 33 -35.29 -46.05 9.21
CA GLY A 33 -35.19 -47.34 9.89
C GLY A 33 -36.55 -48.09 9.97
N GLN A 34 -37.09 -48.31 11.18
CA GLN A 34 -38.36 -48.95 11.39
C GLN A 34 -39.54 -47.99 11.64
N VAL A 35 -39.31 -46.68 11.58
CA VAL A 35 -40.34 -45.67 11.83
C VAL A 35 -40.83 -45.07 10.53
N MET A 36 -42.12 -45.18 10.24
CA MET A 36 -42.78 -44.50 9.12
C MET A 36 -43.43 -43.20 9.62
N MET A 37 -42.90 -42.06 9.18
CA MET A 37 -43.51 -40.77 9.47
C MET A 37 -44.33 -40.30 8.27
N ARG A 38 -45.57 -39.94 8.50
CA ARG A 38 -46.47 -39.37 7.49
C ARG A 38 -46.46 -37.88 7.61
N VAL A 39 -45.90 -37.19 6.61
CA VAL A 39 -45.81 -35.73 6.57
C VAL A 39 -46.66 -35.22 5.40
N ASN A 40 -47.42 -34.16 5.66
CA ASN A 40 -48.18 -33.48 4.61
C ASN A 40 -47.17 -32.89 3.55
N LEU A 41 -47.44 -33.13 2.26
CA LEU A 41 -46.60 -32.69 1.15
C LEU A 41 -46.30 -31.18 1.23
N HIS A 42 -47.30 -30.37 1.57
CA HIS A 42 -47.13 -28.91 1.70
C HIS A 42 -46.20 -28.53 2.83
N ALA A 43 -46.29 -29.19 3.98
CA ALA A 43 -45.41 -28.97 5.12
C ALA A 43 -43.95 -29.39 4.82
N PHE A 44 -43.78 -30.52 4.07
CA PHE A 44 -42.46 -30.96 3.62
C PHE A 44 -41.80 -29.96 2.66
N ILE A 45 -42.56 -29.46 1.65
CA ILE A 45 -42.06 -28.47 0.69
C ILE A 45 -41.69 -27.17 1.40
N LEU A 46 -42.55 -26.69 2.32
CA LEU A 46 -42.28 -25.46 3.08
C LEU A 46 -41.03 -25.60 3.96
N GLY A 47 -40.86 -26.76 4.62
CA GLY A 47 -39.64 -27.07 5.39
C GLY A 47 -38.38 -27.10 4.52
N LEU A 48 -38.47 -27.68 3.33
CA LEU A 48 -37.35 -27.74 2.39
C LEU A 48 -36.95 -26.32 1.90
N VAL A 49 -37.92 -25.45 1.59
CA VAL A 49 -37.64 -24.05 1.23
C VAL A 49 -36.97 -23.31 2.35
N LEU A 50 -37.51 -23.42 3.58
CA LEU A 50 -36.95 -22.79 4.75
C LEU A 50 -35.50 -23.25 5.00
N PHE A 51 -35.24 -24.55 4.84
CA PHE A 51 -33.91 -25.13 4.97
C PHE A 51 -32.92 -24.53 3.94
N VAL A 52 -33.30 -24.48 2.65
CA VAL A 52 -32.45 -23.91 1.58
C VAL A 52 -32.17 -22.43 1.83
N VAL A 53 -33.18 -21.65 2.24
CA VAL A 53 -33.02 -20.25 2.56
C VAL A 53 -32.08 -20.05 3.75
N THR A 54 -32.24 -20.83 4.79
CA THR A 54 -31.37 -20.78 5.97
C THR A 54 -29.93 -21.12 5.62
N LEU A 55 -29.72 -22.19 4.83
CA LEU A 55 -28.41 -22.60 4.37
C LEU A 55 -27.73 -21.50 3.51
N TYR A 56 -28.51 -20.86 2.64
CA TYR A 56 -28.02 -19.73 1.86
C TYR A 56 -27.54 -18.56 2.74
N PHE A 57 -28.34 -18.16 3.73
CA PHE A 57 -27.94 -17.11 4.67
C PHE A 57 -26.73 -17.50 5.50
N LEU A 58 -26.63 -18.75 5.93
CA LEU A 58 -25.51 -19.28 6.69
C LEU A 58 -24.20 -19.18 5.86
N ILE A 59 -24.22 -19.67 4.62
CA ILE A 59 -23.06 -19.59 3.72
C ILE A 59 -22.67 -18.13 3.47
N LYS A 60 -23.65 -17.27 3.20
CA LYS A 60 -23.40 -15.84 2.98
C LYS A 60 -22.83 -15.16 4.21
N PHE A 61 -23.27 -15.54 5.39
CA PHE A 61 -22.75 -15.03 6.66
C PHE A 61 -21.30 -15.46 6.87
N ILE A 62 -20.98 -16.74 6.66
CA ILE A 62 -19.62 -17.28 6.80
C ILE A 62 -18.67 -16.59 5.80
N VAL A 63 -19.04 -16.48 4.53
CA VAL A 63 -18.24 -15.81 3.49
C VAL A 63 -18.08 -14.31 3.80
N GLY A 64 -19.13 -13.68 4.34
CA GLY A 64 -19.09 -12.29 4.81
C GLY A 64 -18.07 -12.11 5.94
N LEU A 65 -18.09 -12.99 6.94
CA LEU A 65 -17.15 -12.97 8.06
C LEU A 65 -15.69 -13.16 7.61
N MET A 66 -15.44 -14.07 6.67
CA MET A 66 -14.09 -14.31 6.12
C MET A 66 -13.53 -13.13 5.32
N ASN A 67 -14.37 -12.26 4.77
CA ASN A 67 -13.96 -11.10 3.99
C ASN A 67 -13.75 -9.82 4.83
N ILE A 68 -14.14 -9.81 6.10
CA ILE A 68 -13.96 -8.66 7.01
C ILE A 68 -12.48 -8.30 7.21
N PRO A 69 -11.57 -9.27 7.51
CA PRO A 69 -10.16 -8.92 7.75
C PRO A 69 -9.49 -8.31 6.53
N ALA A 70 -9.80 -8.77 5.32
CA ALA A 70 -9.24 -8.22 4.08
C ALA A 70 -9.70 -6.78 3.82
N ARG A 71 -10.91 -6.41 4.18
CA ARG A 71 -11.41 -5.03 4.09
C ARG A 71 -10.77 -4.12 5.14
N MET A 72 -10.68 -4.57 6.40
CA MET A 72 -10.01 -3.81 7.47
C MET A 72 -8.53 -3.57 7.16
N GLN A 73 -7.80 -4.55 6.62
CA GLN A 73 -6.41 -4.38 6.21
C GLN A 73 -6.28 -3.32 5.12
N ARG A 74 -7.14 -3.31 4.09
CA ARG A 74 -7.10 -2.30 3.02
C ARG A 74 -7.39 -0.88 3.52
N PHE A 75 -8.29 -0.71 4.47
CA PHE A 75 -8.54 0.59 5.12
C PHE A 75 -7.36 1.01 6.00
N GLY A 76 -6.75 0.08 6.72
CA GLY A 76 -5.57 0.33 7.55
C GLY A 76 -4.35 0.74 6.72
N THR A 77 -4.06 0.04 5.62
CA THR A 77 -2.95 0.36 4.70
C THR A 77 -3.16 1.70 4.01
N ALA A 78 -4.37 1.98 3.50
CA ALA A 78 -4.68 3.26 2.88
C ALA A 78 -4.53 4.44 3.86
N ARG A 79 -4.97 4.28 5.12
CA ARG A 79 -4.81 5.31 6.16
C ARG A 79 -3.33 5.55 6.48
N LYS A 80 -2.54 4.48 6.64
CA LYS A 80 -1.10 4.57 6.90
C LYS A 80 -0.36 5.21 5.72
N GLY A 81 -0.67 4.83 4.49
CA GLY A 81 -0.10 5.47 3.30
C GLY A 81 -0.42 6.96 3.22
N ARG A 82 -1.65 7.37 3.57
CA ARG A 82 -2.01 8.79 3.65
C ARG A 82 -1.26 9.53 4.76
N GLN A 83 -1.04 8.91 5.91
CA GLN A 83 -0.24 9.49 6.99
C GLN A 83 1.22 9.70 6.56
N ALA A 84 1.82 8.74 5.85
CA ALA A 84 3.15 8.88 5.28
C ALA A 84 3.23 10.05 4.28
N ALA A 85 2.24 10.21 3.40
CA ALA A 85 2.19 11.32 2.46
C ALA A 85 2.06 12.69 3.16
N VAL A 86 1.26 12.79 4.23
CA VAL A 86 1.13 14.01 5.04
C VAL A 86 2.44 14.33 5.75
N ALA A 87 3.10 13.35 6.37
CA ALA A 87 4.39 13.54 7.02
C ALA A 87 5.47 13.97 6.02
N LEU A 88 5.51 13.36 4.82
CA LEU A 88 6.43 13.76 3.76
C LEU A 88 6.21 15.19 3.29
N ASN A 89 4.96 15.62 3.12
CA ASN A 89 4.65 17.01 2.79
C ASN A 89 5.11 17.97 3.88
N SER A 90 4.89 17.63 5.16
CA SER A 90 5.37 18.41 6.31
C SER A 90 6.90 18.48 6.35
N ALA A 91 7.59 17.37 6.04
CA ALA A 91 9.05 17.32 5.94
C ALA A 91 9.55 18.25 4.84
N GLY A 92 8.94 18.21 3.65
CA GLY A 92 9.29 19.08 2.53
C GLY A 92 9.11 20.56 2.85
N LEU A 93 7.97 20.94 3.43
CA LEU A 93 7.71 22.33 3.84
C LEU A 93 8.73 22.79 4.89
N ALA A 94 8.97 21.99 5.93
CA ALA A 94 9.96 22.31 6.97
C ALA A 94 11.37 22.48 6.37
N PHE A 95 11.76 21.65 5.40
CA PHE A 95 13.04 21.75 4.70
C PHE A 95 13.18 23.08 3.95
N PHE A 96 12.18 23.46 3.16
CA PHE A 96 12.18 24.73 2.41
C PHE A 96 12.08 25.97 3.32
N GLU A 97 11.54 25.82 4.54
CA GLU A 97 11.54 26.86 5.57
C GLU A 97 12.88 26.94 6.33
N GLY A 98 13.85 26.09 6.03
CA GLY A 98 15.14 26.02 6.73
C GLY A 98 15.08 25.35 8.11
N ARG A 99 13.96 24.70 8.47
CA ARG A 99 13.77 23.98 9.74
C ARG A 99 14.22 22.53 9.57
N PHE A 100 15.52 22.32 9.43
CA PHE A 100 16.09 21.04 9.03
C PHE A 100 15.87 19.93 10.05
N GLU A 101 15.96 20.23 11.34
CA GLU A 101 15.65 19.24 12.40
C GLU A 101 14.21 18.72 12.30
N LYS A 102 13.24 19.61 12.10
CA LYS A 102 11.85 19.22 11.91
C LYS A 102 11.65 18.45 10.59
N ALA A 103 12.35 18.86 9.54
CA ALA A 103 12.29 18.17 8.25
C ALA A 103 12.78 16.73 8.37
N GLU A 104 13.86 16.50 9.08
CA GLU A 104 14.42 15.18 9.38
C GLU A 104 13.45 14.34 10.21
N GLN A 105 12.92 14.87 11.33
CA GLN A 105 11.97 14.15 12.18
C GLN A 105 10.70 13.72 11.42
N GLU A 106 10.16 14.58 10.55
CA GLU A 106 9.00 14.23 9.74
C GLU A 106 9.35 13.20 8.65
N ALA A 107 10.56 13.27 8.07
CA ALA A 107 11.05 12.26 7.13
C ALA A 107 11.22 10.90 7.84
N ALA A 108 11.77 10.86 9.04
CA ALA A 108 11.90 9.64 9.85
C ALA A 108 10.56 8.96 10.12
N LYS A 109 9.48 9.72 10.42
CA LYS A 109 8.11 9.18 10.58
C LYS A 109 7.60 8.47 9.31
N VAL A 110 7.97 8.97 8.13
CA VAL A 110 7.63 8.28 6.87
C VAL A 110 8.35 6.94 6.78
N LEU A 111 9.61 6.87 7.22
CA LEU A 111 10.43 5.66 7.13
C LEU A 111 10.00 4.57 8.11
N GLU A 112 9.45 4.93 9.26
CA GLU A 112 8.85 4.01 10.22
C GLU A 112 7.57 3.34 9.67
N ASN A 113 6.93 3.98 8.70
CA ASN A 113 5.70 3.49 8.11
C ASN A 113 6.00 2.47 7.00
N LYS A 114 5.67 1.19 7.24
CA LYS A 114 5.87 0.10 6.25
C LYS A 114 5.06 0.30 4.97
N GLU A 115 3.99 1.07 5.02
CA GLU A 115 3.08 1.35 3.90
C GLU A 115 3.42 2.66 3.18
N ALA A 116 4.62 3.21 3.41
CA ALA A 116 5.06 4.45 2.79
C ALA A 116 5.22 4.34 1.25
N GLY A 117 5.46 3.12 0.73
CA GLY A 117 5.61 2.90 -0.71
C GLY A 117 6.69 3.78 -1.33
N ASP A 118 6.35 4.44 -2.45
CA ASP A 118 7.27 5.32 -3.18
C ASP A 118 7.71 6.56 -2.38
N ASN A 119 6.92 6.96 -1.37
CA ASN A 119 7.27 8.07 -0.49
C ASN A 119 8.53 7.80 0.34
N ARG A 120 8.90 6.52 0.54
CA ARG A 120 10.09 6.13 1.29
C ARG A 120 11.37 6.67 0.69
N ASN A 121 11.52 6.57 -0.63
CA ASN A 121 12.74 7.03 -1.32
C ASN A 121 12.92 8.55 -1.21
N LEU A 122 11.81 9.29 -1.34
CA LEU A 122 11.83 10.74 -1.19
C LEU A 122 12.10 11.15 0.27
N ALA A 123 11.56 10.42 1.24
CA ALA A 123 11.83 10.66 2.66
C ALA A 123 13.30 10.40 3.02
N LEU A 124 13.91 9.32 2.50
CA LEU A 124 15.35 9.06 2.66
C LEU A 124 16.21 10.21 2.13
N MET A 125 15.90 10.71 0.93
CA MET A 125 16.63 11.82 0.33
C MET A 125 16.44 13.12 1.11
N LEU A 126 15.20 13.38 1.56
CA LEU A 126 14.90 14.59 2.32
C LEU A 126 15.56 14.58 3.71
N GLY A 127 15.54 13.42 4.40
CA GLY A 127 16.25 13.21 5.65
C GLY A 127 17.76 13.36 5.49
N ALA A 128 18.34 12.78 4.43
CA ALA A 128 19.77 12.92 4.13
C ALA A 128 20.15 14.39 3.86
N HIS A 129 19.36 15.12 3.07
CA HIS A 129 19.60 16.54 2.82
C HIS A 129 19.47 17.39 4.09
N ALA A 130 18.46 17.13 4.91
CA ALA A 130 18.26 17.83 6.18
C ALA A 130 19.43 17.57 7.15
N ALA A 131 19.89 16.32 7.26
CA ALA A 131 21.05 15.96 8.06
C ALA A 131 22.34 16.62 7.56
N ASP A 132 22.54 16.71 6.24
CA ASP A 132 23.69 17.40 5.65
C ASP A 132 23.68 18.89 5.96
N GLN A 133 22.51 19.56 5.90
CA GLN A 133 22.36 20.98 6.26
C GLN A 133 22.57 21.24 7.77
N MET A 134 22.38 20.23 8.61
CA MET A 134 22.70 20.28 10.05
C MET A 134 24.16 19.90 10.34
N GLU A 135 24.97 19.62 9.33
CA GLU A 135 26.35 19.11 9.44
C GLU A 135 26.44 17.78 10.22
N ASN A 136 25.31 17.04 10.33
CA ASN A 136 25.27 15.72 10.91
C ASN A 136 25.54 14.65 9.86
N PHE A 137 26.82 14.47 9.52
CA PHE A 137 27.26 13.59 8.44
C PHE A 137 27.03 12.11 8.75
N GLU A 138 27.05 11.70 10.02
CA GLU A 138 26.74 10.32 10.39
C GLU A 138 25.29 9.96 10.10
N LEU A 139 24.36 10.82 10.47
CA LEU A 139 22.94 10.66 10.18
C LEU A 139 22.65 10.69 8.68
N ARG A 140 23.28 11.62 7.95
CA ARG A 140 23.21 11.68 6.49
C ARG A 140 23.65 10.36 5.86
N ASP A 141 24.79 9.84 6.25
CA ASP A 141 25.36 8.61 5.70
C ASP A 141 24.51 7.40 6.06
N HIS A 142 23.86 7.41 7.22
CA HIS A 142 22.88 6.40 7.60
C HIS A 142 21.70 6.36 6.60
N TYR A 143 21.11 7.50 6.25
CA TYR A 143 20.05 7.57 5.24
C TYR A 143 20.55 7.14 3.85
N LEU A 144 21.76 7.54 3.47
CA LEU A 144 22.33 7.25 2.16
C LEU A 144 22.65 5.75 1.96
N LYS A 145 22.94 4.99 3.02
CA LYS A 145 23.13 3.53 2.95
C LYS A 145 21.88 2.80 2.45
N ASP A 146 20.70 3.27 2.82
CA ASP A 146 19.45 2.66 2.34
C ASP A 146 19.18 3.02 0.87
N ILE A 147 19.59 4.21 0.44
CA ILE A 147 19.50 4.64 -0.96
C ILE A 147 20.48 3.87 -1.85
N GLU A 148 21.62 3.48 -1.34
CA GLU A 148 22.61 2.68 -2.08
C GLU A 148 22.08 1.32 -2.53
N LYS A 149 21.11 0.76 -1.80
CA LYS A 149 20.42 -0.49 -2.16
C LYS A 149 19.45 -0.35 -3.34
N LEU A 150 19.15 0.88 -3.75
CA LEU A 150 18.21 1.16 -4.84
C LEU A 150 18.91 1.01 -6.21
N PRO A 151 18.15 0.80 -7.31
CA PRO A 151 18.69 0.76 -8.66
C PRO A 151 19.45 2.05 -9.01
N ASN A 152 20.52 1.94 -9.81
CA ASN A 152 21.41 3.05 -10.15
C ASN A 152 20.68 4.34 -10.58
N LYS A 153 19.60 4.22 -11.35
CA LYS A 153 18.81 5.39 -11.79
C LYS A 153 18.23 6.20 -10.63
N GLN A 154 17.98 5.57 -9.49
CA GLN A 154 17.44 6.21 -8.28
C GLN A 154 18.53 6.76 -7.37
N GLN A 155 19.80 6.46 -7.64
CA GLN A 155 20.94 6.93 -6.86
C GLN A 155 21.46 8.31 -7.32
N LEU A 156 20.93 8.85 -8.42
CA LEU A 156 21.38 10.15 -8.95
C LEU A 156 21.36 11.26 -7.89
N SER A 157 20.28 11.35 -7.13
CA SER A 157 20.16 12.38 -6.07
C SER A 157 21.18 12.19 -4.94
N ARG A 158 21.55 10.94 -4.62
CA ARG A 158 22.61 10.62 -3.66
C ARG A 158 23.96 11.15 -4.12
N TYR A 159 24.35 10.87 -5.37
CA TYR A 159 25.61 11.36 -5.91
C TYR A 159 25.67 12.88 -5.97
N LEU A 160 24.56 13.53 -6.34
CA LEU A 160 24.50 15.01 -6.36
C LEU A 160 24.63 15.60 -4.96
N LEU A 161 23.99 15.01 -3.93
CA LEU A 161 24.13 15.45 -2.55
C LEU A 161 25.56 15.28 -2.05
N LEU A 162 26.16 14.11 -2.27
CA LEU A 162 27.55 13.86 -1.85
C LEU A 162 28.54 14.77 -2.53
N ALA A 163 28.36 15.05 -3.83
CA ALA A 163 29.20 15.98 -4.57
C ALA A 163 29.08 17.41 -4.00
N GLU A 164 27.85 17.88 -3.73
CA GLU A 164 27.60 19.22 -3.19
C GLU A 164 28.17 19.37 -1.77
N SER A 165 27.99 18.38 -0.91
CA SER A 165 28.55 18.33 0.44
C SER A 165 30.09 18.29 0.42
N ALA A 166 30.71 17.51 -0.48
CA ALA A 166 32.13 17.44 -0.65
C ALA A 166 32.73 18.78 -1.15
N LEU A 167 32.06 19.43 -2.10
CA LEU A 167 32.46 20.80 -2.56
C LEU A 167 32.38 21.82 -1.41
N GLY A 168 31.35 21.75 -0.56
CA GLY A 168 31.24 22.64 0.62
C GLY A 168 32.41 22.47 1.60
N ARG A 169 32.98 21.28 1.70
CA ARG A 169 34.12 20.92 2.57
C ARG A 169 35.48 21.05 1.85
N ARG A 170 35.50 21.43 0.57
CA ARG A 170 36.69 21.47 -0.28
C ARG A 170 37.38 20.12 -0.48
N ASP A 171 36.59 19.01 -0.35
CA ASP A 171 37.03 17.65 -0.65
C ASP A 171 36.85 17.39 -2.16
N TYR A 172 37.75 17.94 -2.95
CA TYR A 172 37.70 17.88 -4.41
C TYR A 172 37.78 16.45 -4.98
N PRO A 173 38.61 15.54 -4.45
CA PRO A 173 38.62 14.15 -4.93
C PRO A 173 37.26 13.46 -4.81
N THR A 174 36.65 13.52 -3.63
CA THR A 174 35.32 12.94 -3.39
C THR A 174 34.22 13.62 -4.22
N ALA A 175 34.33 14.95 -4.40
CA ALA A 175 33.41 15.70 -5.24
C ALA A 175 33.45 15.20 -6.70
N LEU A 176 34.66 15.08 -7.27
CA LEU A 176 34.87 14.65 -8.65
C LEU A 176 34.34 13.21 -8.88
N GLU A 177 34.60 12.30 -7.96
CA GLU A 177 34.10 10.90 -8.04
C GLU A 177 32.55 10.89 -8.14
N ASN A 178 31.88 11.61 -7.26
CA ASN A 178 30.42 11.66 -7.23
C ASN A 178 29.83 12.41 -8.44
N LEU A 179 30.47 13.46 -8.92
CA LEU A 179 30.08 14.15 -10.17
C LEU A 179 30.17 13.23 -11.37
N ASN A 180 31.24 12.44 -11.47
CA ASN A 180 31.42 11.45 -12.54
C ASN A 180 30.37 10.32 -12.44
N ALA A 181 30.06 9.84 -11.24
CA ALA A 181 29.00 8.86 -11.03
C ALA A 181 27.62 9.40 -11.44
N ALA A 182 27.30 10.65 -11.09
CA ALA A 182 26.07 11.31 -11.50
C ALA A 182 25.99 11.50 -13.03
N ALA A 183 27.10 11.87 -13.67
CA ALA A 183 27.19 12.07 -15.12
C ALA A 183 26.93 10.77 -15.92
N ARG A 184 27.33 9.63 -15.39
CA ARG A 184 27.05 8.32 -16.01
C ARG A 184 25.56 7.98 -16.04
N ILE A 185 24.79 8.52 -15.07
CA ILE A 185 23.34 8.28 -14.98
C ILE A 185 22.58 9.27 -15.84
N HIS A 186 22.91 10.56 -15.74
CA HIS A 186 22.22 11.63 -16.45
C HIS A 186 23.17 12.79 -16.81
N PRO A 187 23.87 12.71 -17.97
CA PRO A 187 24.91 13.69 -18.34
C PRO A 187 24.38 15.11 -18.54
N ASN A 188 23.14 15.28 -19.02
CA ASN A 188 22.58 16.58 -19.40
C ASN A 188 21.73 17.24 -18.30
N LEU A 189 22.02 16.96 -17.02
CA LEU A 189 21.27 17.54 -15.92
C LEU A 189 21.82 18.94 -15.55
N SER A 190 20.95 19.95 -15.55
CA SER A 190 21.34 21.34 -15.23
C SER A 190 21.97 21.51 -13.84
N ARG A 191 21.54 20.73 -12.84
CA ARG A 191 22.12 20.73 -11.50
C ARG A 191 23.55 20.15 -11.53
N LEU A 192 23.78 19.08 -12.26
CA LEU A 192 25.09 18.47 -12.45
C LEU A 192 26.04 19.48 -13.12
N ALA A 193 25.62 20.10 -14.21
CA ALA A 193 26.44 21.11 -14.90
C ALA A 193 26.86 22.29 -13.99
N ARG A 194 25.94 22.74 -13.14
CA ARG A 194 26.27 23.80 -12.15
C ARG A 194 27.28 23.33 -11.10
N LEU A 195 27.19 22.11 -10.62
CA LEU A 195 28.16 21.56 -9.66
C LEU A 195 29.51 21.30 -10.31
N GLN A 196 29.56 20.87 -11.57
CA GLN A 196 30.80 20.73 -12.33
C GLN A 196 31.48 22.08 -12.57
N LEU A 197 30.69 23.10 -12.88
CA LEU A 197 31.21 24.47 -13.03
C LEU A 197 31.78 24.99 -11.71
N ARG A 198 31.06 24.81 -10.59
CA ARG A 198 31.54 25.16 -9.25
C ARG A 198 32.84 24.43 -8.91
N TYR A 199 32.91 23.12 -9.17
CA TYR A 199 34.12 22.32 -8.99
C TYR A 199 35.31 22.90 -9.76
N ALA A 200 35.09 23.27 -11.05
CA ALA A 200 36.16 23.85 -11.89
C ALA A 200 36.65 25.19 -11.37
N PHE A 201 35.77 26.06 -10.89
CA PHE A 201 36.18 27.34 -10.28
C PHE A 201 36.91 27.13 -8.96
N ASP A 202 36.32 26.39 -8.02
CA ASP A 202 36.88 26.20 -6.67
C ASP A 202 38.21 25.45 -6.69
N HIS A 203 38.42 24.51 -7.66
CA HIS A 203 39.66 23.77 -7.84
C HIS A 203 40.69 24.49 -8.66
N GLY A 204 40.29 25.41 -9.57
CA GLY A 204 41.18 26.20 -10.40
C GLY A 204 41.85 27.37 -9.66
N ASP A 205 41.25 27.81 -8.53
CA ASP A 205 41.76 28.85 -7.65
C ASP A 205 42.61 28.29 -6.49
N ALA A 206 42.84 26.99 -6.41
CA ALA A 206 43.60 26.29 -5.37
C ALA A 206 44.96 25.83 -5.91
#